data_0ab34fa2ded1e60ca89aa8d181c56ac0
#
_entry.id   0ab34fa2ded1e60ca89aa8d181c56ac0
#
_cell.length_a   1.000
_cell.length_b   1.000
_cell.length_c   1.000
_cell.angle_alpha   90.00
_cell.angle_beta   90.00
_cell.angle_gamma   90.00
#
_symmetry.space_group_name_H-M   'P 1'
#
loop_
_entity.id
_entity.type
_entity.pdbx_description
1 polymer ?
#
loop_
_entity_poly.entity_id
_entity_poly.type
_entity_poly.pdbx_seq_one_letter_code
_entity_poly.pdbx_strand_id
1 'polypeptide(L)'
;MTHTTYTANVMHWFRHISQIPRESGNEQGISNFLMQFANDRGLEAEQDEELNVIIRANATAGYEHHPSIILQGHIDMVAEKSDTSTHDFAKDPIELIEEGDWLHANETTLGADNGIAVAMALAVLDDPTIPHGPLECLFTTNEE
;
A
#
# COMPACT_ATOMS: atom_id res chain seq x y z
N MET A 1 7.10 20.32 6.90
CA MET A 1 7.71 18.97 6.90
C MET A 1 8.88 18.93 5.93
N THR A 2 9.94 18.27 6.30
CA THR A 2 11.09 18.09 5.39
C THR A 2 10.84 16.88 4.48
N HIS A 3 11.45 16.83 3.28
CA HIS A 3 11.40 15.68 2.37
C HIS A 3 11.67 14.34 3.08
N THR A 4 12.52 14.34 4.09
CA THR A 4 12.85 13.16 4.90
C THR A 4 11.65 12.58 5.65
N THR A 5 10.67 13.40 6.07
CA THR A 5 9.48 12.93 6.80
C THR A 5 8.51 12.21 5.89
N TYR A 6 8.25 12.73 4.68
CA TYR A 6 7.36 12.06 3.72
C TYR A 6 7.93 10.71 3.26
N THR A 7 9.23 10.66 2.95
CA THR A 7 9.90 9.41 2.61
C THR A 7 9.80 8.39 3.74
N ALA A 8 10.01 8.82 4.99
CA ALA A 8 9.90 7.95 6.15
C ALA A 8 8.48 7.37 6.33
N ASN A 9 7.43 8.17 6.08
CA ASN A 9 6.05 7.72 6.15
C ASN A 9 5.72 6.68 5.05
N VAL A 10 6.16 6.93 3.81
CA VAL A 10 6.01 5.97 2.72
C VAL A 10 6.72 4.67 3.05
N MET A 11 7.96 4.73 3.52
CA MET A 11 8.74 3.54 3.89
C MET A 11 8.14 2.80 5.10
N HIS A 12 7.52 3.52 6.04
CA HIS A 12 6.78 2.90 7.13
C HIS A 12 5.65 2.01 6.59
N TRP A 13 4.82 2.55 5.70
CA TRP A 13 3.72 1.79 5.11
C TRP A 13 4.20 0.68 4.18
N PHE A 14 5.25 0.91 3.41
CA PHE A 14 5.84 -0.14 2.57
C PHE A 14 6.33 -1.33 3.41
N ARG A 15 7.08 -1.08 4.51
CA ARG A 15 7.48 -2.14 5.44
C ARG A 15 6.29 -2.85 6.06
N HIS A 16 5.23 -2.11 6.38
CA HIS A 16 4.03 -2.70 6.96
C HIS A 16 3.34 -3.67 6.01
N ILE A 17 3.06 -3.25 4.77
CA ILE A 17 2.41 -4.13 3.78
C ILE A 17 3.29 -5.30 3.34
N SER A 18 4.61 -5.16 3.42
CA SER A 18 5.55 -6.26 3.14
C SER A 18 5.47 -7.39 4.19
N GLN A 19 4.88 -7.15 5.35
CA GLN A 19 4.60 -8.18 6.35
C GLN A 19 3.34 -9.00 6.04
N ILE A 20 2.54 -8.58 5.08
CA ILE A 20 1.28 -9.24 4.70
C ILE A 20 1.51 -10.02 3.42
N PRO A 21 1.39 -11.36 3.42
CA PRO A 21 1.39 -12.16 2.21
C PRO A 21 0.34 -11.65 1.22
N ARG A 22 0.76 -11.39 -0.02
CA ARG A 22 -0.08 -10.75 -1.03
C ARG A 22 0.29 -11.13 -2.46
N GLU A 23 0.75 -12.36 -2.67
CA GLU A 23 0.92 -12.91 -4.02
C GLU A 23 -0.41 -12.84 -4.78
N SER A 24 -0.35 -12.73 -6.10
CA SER A 24 -1.55 -12.71 -6.95
C SER A 24 -2.42 -13.95 -6.71
N GLY A 25 -3.69 -13.75 -6.43
CA GLY A 25 -4.63 -14.79 -5.97
C GLY A 25 -4.69 -14.99 -4.45
N ASN A 26 -3.89 -14.26 -3.65
CA ASN A 26 -3.90 -14.32 -2.17
C ASN A 26 -4.01 -12.91 -1.56
N GLU A 27 -4.93 -12.09 -2.07
CA GLU A 27 -5.04 -10.68 -1.68
C GLU A 27 -5.97 -10.42 -0.47
N GLN A 28 -6.64 -11.45 0.05
CA GLN A 28 -7.62 -11.30 1.15
C GLN A 28 -6.99 -10.59 2.37
N GLY A 29 -5.76 -10.95 2.73
CA GLY A 29 -5.08 -10.38 3.91
C GLY A 29 -4.85 -8.88 3.77
N ILE A 30 -4.26 -8.45 2.64
CA ILE A 30 -3.97 -7.04 2.41
C ILE A 30 -5.25 -6.24 2.13
N SER A 31 -6.22 -6.80 1.45
CA SER A 31 -7.52 -6.16 1.23
C SER A 31 -8.24 -5.88 2.56
N ASN A 32 -8.28 -6.86 3.47
CA ASN A 32 -8.84 -6.69 4.81
C ASN A 32 -8.06 -5.66 5.63
N PHE A 33 -6.72 -5.64 5.51
CA PHE A 33 -5.89 -4.63 6.15
C PHE A 33 -6.27 -3.21 5.69
N LEU A 34 -6.50 -2.99 4.41
CA LEU A 34 -6.90 -1.69 3.87
C LEU A 34 -8.26 -1.24 4.41
N MET A 35 -9.22 -2.15 4.53
CA MET A 35 -10.52 -1.87 5.16
C MET A 35 -10.35 -1.49 6.64
N GLN A 36 -9.51 -2.23 7.37
CA GLN A 36 -9.23 -1.91 8.78
C GLN A 36 -8.51 -0.57 8.93
N PHE A 37 -7.53 -0.28 8.06
CA PHE A 37 -6.83 1.00 8.00
C PHE A 37 -7.80 2.18 7.87
N ALA A 38 -8.76 2.07 6.95
CA ALA A 38 -9.78 3.09 6.73
C ALA A 38 -10.70 3.25 7.95
N ASN A 39 -11.17 2.12 8.50
CA ASN A 39 -12.06 2.11 9.67
C ASN A 39 -11.39 2.77 10.89
N ASP A 40 -10.14 2.49 11.15
CA ASP A 40 -9.39 3.05 12.29
C ASP A 40 -9.22 4.58 12.19
N ARG A 41 -9.32 5.13 10.98
CA ARG A 41 -9.22 6.57 10.68
C ARG A 41 -10.56 7.26 10.42
N GLY A 42 -11.65 6.51 10.50
CA GLY A 42 -12.99 7.04 10.21
C GLY A 42 -13.17 7.44 8.75
N LEU A 43 -12.41 6.82 7.82
CA LEU A 43 -12.52 7.04 6.38
C LEU A 43 -13.61 6.14 5.80
N GLU A 44 -14.30 6.64 4.77
CA GLU A 44 -15.23 5.83 3.99
C GLU A 44 -14.44 4.84 3.14
N ALA A 45 -14.84 3.57 3.17
CA ALA A 45 -14.20 2.53 2.35
C ALA A 45 -15.20 1.47 1.91
N GLU A 46 -14.95 0.90 0.74
CA GLU A 46 -15.72 -0.20 0.15
C GLU A 46 -14.76 -1.28 -0.34
N GLN A 47 -15.14 -2.53 -0.15
CA GLN A 47 -14.46 -3.70 -0.69
C GLN A 47 -15.46 -4.46 -1.57
N ASP A 48 -15.06 -4.79 -2.79
CA ASP A 48 -15.89 -5.59 -3.69
C ASP A 48 -15.65 -7.10 -3.56
N GLU A 49 -16.37 -7.89 -4.37
CA GLU A 49 -16.28 -9.36 -4.37
C GLU A 49 -14.92 -9.87 -4.87
N GLU A 50 -14.21 -9.06 -5.67
CA GLU A 50 -12.86 -9.36 -6.19
C GLU A 50 -11.76 -8.83 -5.27
N LEU A 51 -12.11 -8.34 -4.06
CA LEU A 51 -11.20 -7.79 -3.06
C LEU A 51 -10.53 -6.46 -3.43
N ASN A 52 -10.99 -5.79 -4.49
CA ASN A 52 -10.59 -4.40 -4.72
C ASN A 52 -11.13 -3.52 -3.59
N VAL A 53 -10.34 -2.53 -3.21
CA VAL A 53 -10.72 -1.59 -2.14
C VAL A 53 -10.66 -0.17 -2.68
N ILE A 54 -11.68 0.62 -2.37
CA ILE A 54 -11.66 2.07 -2.56
C ILE A 54 -11.77 2.75 -1.19
N ILE A 55 -10.86 3.68 -0.91
CA ILE A 55 -10.89 4.51 0.31
C ILE A 55 -11.06 5.95 -0.12
N ARG A 56 -12.06 6.64 0.48
CA ARG A 56 -12.36 8.04 0.18
C ARG A 56 -11.97 8.94 1.35
N ALA A 57 -11.33 10.05 1.04
CA ALA A 57 -11.03 11.11 1.98
C ALA A 57 -11.61 12.43 1.51
N ASN A 58 -12.28 13.14 2.43
CA ASN A 58 -12.75 14.50 2.18
C ASN A 58 -11.57 15.44 1.97
N ALA A 59 -11.79 16.52 1.23
CA ALA A 59 -10.79 17.57 1.08
C ALA A 59 -10.33 18.12 2.42
N THR A 60 -9.06 18.49 2.52
CA THR A 60 -8.56 19.26 3.64
C THR A 60 -9.13 20.69 3.61
N ALA A 61 -9.17 21.35 4.77
CA ALA A 61 -9.74 22.70 4.90
C ALA A 61 -9.10 23.68 3.91
N GLY A 62 -9.95 24.36 3.12
CA GLY A 62 -9.55 25.29 2.06
C GLY A 62 -9.35 24.66 0.68
N TYR A 63 -9.49 23.34 0.56
CA TYR A 63 -9.33 22.60 -0.71
C TYR A 63 -10.64 21.97 -1.21
N GLU A 64 -11.78 22.28 -0.62
CA GLU A 64 -13.09 21.67 -0.88
C GLU A 64 -13.57 21.88 -2.33
N HIS A 65 -13.10 22.95 -2.99
CA HIS A 65 -13.47 23.26 -4.37
C HIS A 65 -12.51 22.73 -5.43
N HIS A 66 -11.44 22.04 -5.00
CA HIS A 66 -10.53 21.38 -5.93
C HIS A 66 -11.19 20.12 -6.53
N PRO A 67 -10.82 19.77 -7.78
CA PRO A 67 -11.32 18.53 -8.37
C PRO A 67 -10.86 17.32 -7.56
N SER A 68 -11.69 16.28 -7.55
CA SER A 68 -11.30 14.99 -6.98
C SER A 68 -10.14 14.37 -7.75
N ILE A 69 -9.25 13.68 -7.03
CA ILE A 69 -8.10 12.95 -7.59
C ILE A 69 -8.22 11.49 -7.20
N ILE A 70 -7.94 10.61 -8.15
CA ILE A 70 -7.82 9.18 -7.91
C ILE A 70 -6.34 8.81 -7.82
N LEU A 71 -5.94 8.18 -6.71
CA LEU A 71 -4.65 7.51 -6.56
C LEU A 71 -4.89 6.01 -6.70
N GLN A 72 -4.26 5.37 -7.69
CA GLN A 72 -4.47 3.95 -7.96
C GLN A 72 -3.16 3.18 -7.86
N GLY A 73 -3.24 1.97 -7.28
CA GLY A 73 -2.16 0.99 -7.28
C GLY A 73 -2.71 -0.41 -7.04
N HIS A 74 -2.06 -1.44 -7.62
CA HIS A 74 -2.44 -2.82 -7.35
C HIS A 74 -1.78 -3.34 -6.06
N ILE A 75 -2.49 -4.23 -5.37
CA ILE A 75 -2.08 -4.74 -4.06
C ILE A 75 -1.38 -6.09 -4.12
N ASP A 76 -1.56 -6.82 -5.21
CA ASP A 76 -0.88 -8.09 -5.44
C ASP A 76 0.56 -7.90 -5.90
N MET A 77 1.31 -8.96 -5.93
CA MET A 77 2.70 -8.99 -6.39
C MET A 77 3.07 -10.34 -7.01
N VAL A 78 4.01 -10.30 -7.92
CA VAL A 78 4.66 -11.50 -8.47
C VAL A 78 5.36 -12.27 -7.35
N ALA A 79 5.15 -13.58 -7.30
CA ALA A 79 5.71 -14.49 -6.31
C ALA A 79 6.86 -15.32 -6.91
N GLU A 80 8.03 -14.71 -7.04
CA GLU A 80 9.25 -15.37 -7.54
C GLU A 80 10.34 -15.39 -6.47
N LYS A 81 11.11 -16.48 -6.43
CA LYS A 81 12.21 -16.66 -5.48
C LYS A 81 13.38 -17.42 -6.09
N SER A 82 14.56 -17.32 -5.48
CA SER A 82 15.71 -18.12 -5.87
C SER A 82 15.50 -19.60 -5.58
N ASP A 83 16.23 -20.47 -6.27
CA ASP A 83 16.16 -21.93 -6.11
C ASP A 83 16.55 -22.40 -4.70
N THR A 84 17.31 -21.57 -3.98
CA THR A 84 17.78 -21.86 -2.61
C THR A 84 16.83 -21.35 -1.54
N SER A 85 15.88 -20.51 -1.89
CA SER A 85 14.93 -19.92 -0.94
C SER A 85 13.87 -20.91 -0.47
N THR A 86 13.64 -20.95 0.83
CA THR A 86 12.56 -21.72 1.46
C THR A 86 11.29 -20.91 1.70
N HIS A 87 11.25 -19.66 1.24
CA HIS A 87 10.14 -18.75 1.44
C HIS A 87 8.81 -19.33 0.92
N ASP A 88 7.75 -19.20 1.70
CA ASP A 88 6.38 -19.57 1.34
C ASP A 88 5.54 -18.29 1.20
N PHE A 89 5.30 -17.84 -0.02
CA PHE A 89 4.57 -16.59 -0.31
C PHE A 89 3.15 -16.57 0.26
N ALA A 90 2.55 -17.73 0.50
CA ALA A 90 1.22 -17.80 1.08
C ALA A 90 1.19 -17.49 2.59
N LYS A 91 2.35 -17.50 3.26
CA LYS A 91 2.42 -17.41 4.73
C LYS A 91 3.48 -16.46 5.25
N ASP A 92 4.62 -16.40 4.55
CA ASP A 92 5.79 -15.69 5.06
C ASP A 92 5.78 -14.21 4.64
N PRO A 93 6.16 -13.31 5.53
CA PRO A 93 6.39 -11.92 5.18
C PRO A 93 7.62 -11.78 4.28
N ILE A 94 7.65 -10.75 3.43
CA ILE A 94 8.86 -10.42 2.66
C ILE A 94 9.94 -9.91 3.62
N GLU A 95 11.07 -10.58 3.61
CA GLU A 95 12.25 -10.16 4.39
C GLU A 95 12.98 -9.04 3.65
N LEU A 96 12.86 -7.82 4.17
CA LEU A 96 13.47 -6.63 3.59
C LEU A 96 14.91 -6.44 4.09
N ILE A 97 15.82 -6.16 3.17
CA ILE A 97 17.25 -5.89 3.44
C ILE A 97 17.57 -4.48 2.96
N GLU A 98 18.18 -3.68 3.83
CA GLU A 98 18.66 -2.32 3.52
C GLU A 98 20.18 -2.34 3.39
N GLU A 99 20.68 -1.93 2.22
CA GLU A 99 22.11 -1.79 1.94
C GLU A 99 22.42 -0.40 1.37
N GLY A 100 22.90 0.51 2.22
CA GLY A 100 23.13 1.89 1.84
C GLY A 100 21.83 2.56 1.42
N ASP A 101 21.74 2.97 0.15
CA ASP A 101 20.57 3.62 -0.43
C ASP A 101 19.61 2.64 -1.14
N TRP A 102 19.86 1.35 -1.02
CA TRP A 102 19.08 0.29 -1.66
C TRP A 102 18.23 -0.48 -0.68
N LEU A 103 17.02 -0.81 -1.11
CA LEU A 103 16.13 -1.75 -0.44
C LEU A 103 15.88 -2.93 -1.39
N HIS A 104 16.10 -4.14 -0.92
CA HIS A 104 15.79 -5.35 -1.66
C HIS A 104 15.19 -6.43 -0.73
N ALA A 105 14.71 -7.53 -1.30
CA ALA A 105 14.22 -8.66 -0.54
C ALA A 105 15.26 -9.80 -0.48
N ASN A 106 15.19 -10.59 0.58
CA ASN A 106 16.07 -11.74 0.74
C ASN A 106 15.61 -12.91 -0.14
N GLU A 107 16.28 -13.11 -1.27
CA GLU A 107 16.06 -14.22 -2.21
C GLU A 107 14.63 -14.33 -2.79
N THR A 108 13.85 -13.25 -2.73
CA THR A 108 12.49 -13.17 -3.31
C THR A 108 12.29 -11.89 -4.11
N THR A 109 11.19 -11.83 -4.87
CA THR A 109 10.65 -10.54 -5.37
C THR A 109 10.36 -9.60 -4.22
N LEU A 110 10.55 -8.29 -4.43
CA LEU A 110 10.37 -7.25 -3.42
C LEU A 110 8.90 -6.82 -3.26
N GLY A 111 8.14 -6.85 -4.35
CA GLY A 111 6.77 -6.34 -4.40
C GLY A 111 6.66 -4.81 -4.33
N ALA A 112 7.71 -4.08 -4.72
CA ALA A 112 7.63 -2.62 -4.85
C ALA A 112 6.71 -2.21 -6.01
N ASP A 113 6.60 -3.02 -7.02
CA ASP A 113 5.55 -3.03 -8.02
C ASP A 113 4.37 -3.87 -7.50
N ASN A 114 3.21 -3.30 -7.13
CA ASN A 114 3.00 -1.85 -7.00
C ASN A 114 2.84 -1.43 -5.53
N GLY A 115 3.51 -2.13 -4.62
CA GLY A 115 3.47 -1.84 -3.18
C GLY A 115 3.91 -0.42 -2.82
N ILE A 116 4.77 0.20 -3.65
CA ILE A 116 5.18 1.58 -3.39
C ILE A 116 4.03 2.57 -3.62
N ALA A 117 3.20 2.37 -4.65
CA ALA A 117 2.03 3.21 -4.87
C ALA A 117 1.00 3.04 -3.75
N VAL A 118 0.79 1.80 -3.28
CA VAL A 118 -0.06 1.52 -2.11
C VAL A 118 0.46 2.25 -0.88
N ALA A 119 1.76 2.15 -0.59
CA ALA A 119 2.39 2.83 0.54
C ALA A 119 2.30 4.36 0.45
N MET A 120 2.44 4.93 -0.74
CA MET A 120 2.29 6.37 -0.97
C MET A 120 0.86 6.83 -0.70
N ALA A 121 -0.15 6.09 -1.18
CA ALA A 121 -1.56 6.40 -0.94
C ALA A 121 -1.89 6.33 0.57
N LEU A 122 -1.42 5.29 1.26
CA LEU A 122 -1.58 5.15 2.72
C LEU A 122 -0.91 6.29 3.48
N ALA A 123 0.30 6.70 3.08
CA ALA A 123 1.01 7.81 3.71
C ALA A 123 0.27 9.15 3.56
N VAL A 124 -0.38 9.38 2.41
CA VAL A 124 -1.23 10.57 2.20
C VAL A 124 -2.49 10.52 3.07
N LEU A 125 -3.16 9.37 3.12
CA LEU A 125 -4.38 9.18 3.91
C LEU A 125 -4.13 9.25 5.43
N ASP A 126 -2.92 8.90 5.88
CA ASP A 126 -2.53 8.87 7.29
C ASP A 126 -2.07 10.24 7.82
N ASP A 127 -1.63 11.14 6.95
CA ASP A 127 -1.08 12.44 7.34
C ASP A 127 -2.06 13.59 7.10
N PRO A 128 -2.79 14.05 8.13
CA PRO A 128 -3.78 15.13 8.00
C PRO A 128 -3.14 16.49 7.66
N THR A 129 -1.82 16.59 7.64
CA THR A 129 -1.12 17.84 7.31
C THR A 129 -0.84 18.00 5.82
N ILE A 130 -1.03 16.95 5.02
CA ILE A 130 -0.90 17.01 3.56
C ILE A 130 -2.16 17.64 2.97
N PRO A 131 -2.08 18.84 2.35
CA PRO A 131 -3.24 19.48 1.77
C PRO A 131 -3.67 18.77 0.47
N HIS A 132 -4.97 18.47 0.34
CA HIS A 132 -5.53 17.83 -0.85
C HIS A 132 -7.02 18.18 -1.03
N GLY A 133 -7.50 18.14 -2.28
CA GLY A 133 -8.92 18.09 -2.61
C GLY A 133 -9.52 16.73 -2.22
N PRO A 134 -10.78 16.45 -2.60
CA PRO A 134 -11.34 15.12 -2.37
C PRO A 134 -10.46 14.03 -3.00
N LEU A 135 -10.20 12.94 -2.27
CA LEU A 135 -9.38 11.82 -2.73
C LEU A 135 -10.20 10.53 -2.81
N GLU A 136 -9.91 9.74 -3.83
CA GLU A 136 -10.28 8.34 -3.93
C GLU A 136 -9.01 7.52 -4.12
N CYS A 137 -8.70 6.64 -3.18
CA CYS A 137 -7.58 5.72 -3.30
C CYS A 137 -8.11 4.35 -3.71
N LEU A 138 -7.82 3.94 -4.94
CA LEU A 138 -8.27 2.68 -5.53
C LEU A 138 -7.14 1.65 -5.48
N PHE A 139 -7.37 0.57 -4.78
CA PHE A 139 -6.46 -0.54 -4.61
C PHE A 139 -7.01 -1.75 -5.33
N THR A 140 -6.34 -2.16 -6.41
CA THR A 140 -6.81 -3.22 -7.30
C THR A 140 -6.09 -4.54 -7.04
N THR A 141 -6.75 -5.65 -7.39
CA THR A 141 -6.24 -7.01 -7.28
C THR A 141 -5.89 -7.57 -8.65
N ASN A 142 -5.11 -8.66 -8.66
CA ASN A 142 -4.94 -9.54 -9.83
C ASN A 142 -4.41 -8.83 -11.08
N GLU A 143 -3.45 -7.93 -10.87
CA GLU A 143 -2.83 -7.17 -11.96
C GLU A 143 -1.72 -7.96 -12.66
N GLU A 144 -0.95 -8.75 -11.89
CA GLU A 144 0.21 -9.51 -12.32
C GLU A 144 -0.09 -10.79 -13.14
#